data_cbf17da11c1e1d053196789be5385ae2
#
_entry.id   cbf17da11c1e1d053196789be5385ae2
#
_cell.length_a   1.000
_cell.length_b   1.000
_cell.length_c   1.000
_cell.angle_alpha   90.00
_cell.angle_beta   90.00
_cell.angle_gamma   90.00
#
_symmetry.space_group_name_H-M   'P 1'
#
loop_
_entity.id
_entity.type
_entity.pdbx_description
1 polymer ?
#
loop_
_entity_poly.entity_id
_entity_poly.type
_entity_poly.pdbx_seq_one_letter_code
_entity_poly.pdbx_strand_id
1 'polypeptide(L)'
;AVDTIVPGRLISQSQGAFALWAEALDDRPRVLCHGDLWFGNILVNHQGELSGIIDFDRIALAPADYELDMLLRFWNYPWNFVPEQLEETYNDPLDIFLLKPILELCQGDLSEEVLSARLSALELVYRLNLVSRFGWNDENAEMFDRVLAGDWAKGLI
;
A
#
# COMPACT_ATOMS: atom_id res chain seq x y z
N ALA A 1 -6.82 17.74 -22.18
CA ALA A 1 -5.90 16.61 -22.18
C ALA A 1 -5.17 16.66 -20.84
N VAL A 2 -5.34 15.65 -19.99
CA VAL A 2 -4.56 15.51 -18.77
C VAL A 2 -3.13 15.18 -19.21
N ASP A 3 -2.18 15.97 -18.73
CA ASP A 3 -0.77 15.76 -19.06
C ASP A 3 -0.33 14.46 -18.38
N THR A 4 -0.28 13.37 -19.11
CA THR A 4 0.05 12.03 -18.60
C THR A 4 1.55 11.79 -18.47
N ILE A 5 2.36 12.84 -18.65
CA ILE A 5 3.81 12.71 -18.70
C ILE A 5 4.36 12.71 -17.29
N VAL A 6 4.74 11.53 -16.81
CA VAL A 6 5.56 11.39 -15.60
C VAL A 6 6.86 12.16 -15.81
N PRO A 7 7.26 13.07 -14.91
CA PRO A 7 8.52 13.77 -15.02
C PRO A 7 9.71 12.81 -15.19
N GLY A 8 10.59 13.07 -16.16
CA GLY A 8 11.69 12.16 -16.49
C GLY A 8 12.63 11.85 -15.30
N ARG A 9 12.78 12.81 -14.36
CA ARG A 9 13.51 12.60 -13.10
C ARG A 9 12.92 11.45 -12.29
N LEU A 10 11.59 11.35 -12.21
CA LEU A 10 10.91 10.33 -11.41
C LEU A 10 11.02 8.95 -12.05
N ILE A 11 11.05 8.87 -13.37
CA ILE A 11 11.32 7.61 -14.08
C ILE A 11 12.69 7.09 -13.68
N SER A 12 13.72 7.94 -13.75
CA SER A 12 15.10 7.56 -13.39
C SER A 12 15.23 7.20 -11.91
N GLN A 13 14.57 7.95 -11.02
CA GLN A 13 14.56 7.67 -9.58
C GLN A 13 13.84 6.35 -9.28
N SER A 14 12.69 6.09 -9.92
CA SER A 14 11.95 4.83 -9.77
C SER A 14 12.77 3.63 -10.24
N GLN A 15 13.46 3.75 -11.37
CA GLN A 15 14.37 2.70 -11.85
C GLN A 15 15.50 2.42 -10.87
N GLY A 16 16.11 3.49 -10.30
CA GLY A 16 17.13 3.36 -9.27
C GLY A 16 16.61 2.70 -7.99
N ALA A 17 15.43 3.08 -7.54
CA ALA A 17 14.78 2.50 -6.36
C ALA A 17 14.47 1.00 -6.58
N PHE A 18 13.90 0.62 -7.71
CA PHE A 18 13.67 -0.79 -8.03
C PHE A 18 14.95 -1.60 -8.09
N ALA A 19 16.04 -1.04 -8.60
CA ALA A 19 17.33 -1.72 -8.62
C ALA A 19 17.87 -1.97 -7.20
N LEU A 20 17.67 -1.01 -6.28
CA LEU A 20 18.04 -1.18 -4.86
C LEU A 20 17.16 -2.18 -4.12
N TRP A 21 15.87 -2.23 -4.45
CA TRP A 21 14.91 -3.12 -3.78
C TRP A 21 14.79 -4.50 -4.43
N ALA A 22 15.46 -4.74 -5.55
CA ALA A 22 15.35 -5.98 -6.30
C ALA A 22 15.62 -7.23 -5.44
N GLU A 23 16.67 -7.17 -4.61
CA GLU A 23 17.02 -8.27 -3.70
C GLU A 23 15.94 -8.48 -2.62
N ALA A 24 15.32 -7.40 -2.13
CA ALA A 24 14.25 -7.48 -1.16
C ALA A 24 12.97 -8.13 -1.73
N LEU A 25 12.78 -8.07 -3.05
CA LEU A 25 11.61 -8.63 -3.72
C LEU A 25 11.74 -10.13 -4.04
N ASP A 26 12.90 -10.73 -3.77
CA ASP A 26 13.16 -12.13 -4.09
C ASP A 26 12.36 -13.12 -3.24
N ASP A 27 12.10 -14.24 -3.85
CA ASP A 27 11.54 -15.55 -3.46
C ASP A 27 10.89 -15.71 -2.07
N ARG A 28 9.76 -15.04 -1.86
CA ARG A 28 8.86 -15.47 -0.79
C ARG A 28 7.80 -16.45 -1.30
N PRO A 29 7.33 -17.35 -0.43
CA PRO A 29 6.20 -18.21 -0.74
C PRO A 29 5.01 -17.37 -1.20
N ARG A 30 4.40 -17.76 -2.32
CA ARG A 30 3.21 -17.12 -2.83
C ARG A 30 1.98 -17.76 -2.20
N VAL A 31 1.09 -16.92 -1.73
CA VAL A 31 -0.23 -17.29 -1.20
C VAL A 31 -1.31 -16.66 -2.06
N LEU A 32 -2.53 -17.13 -1.91
CA LEU A 32 -3.67 -16.51 -2.55
C LEU A 32 -4.01 -15.23 -1.79
N CYS A 33 -3.77 -14.10 -2.43
CA CYS A 33 -4.06 -12.78 -1.92
C CYS A 33 -5.38 -12.27 -2.48
N HIS A 34 -6.13 -11.53 -1.70
CA HIS A 34 -7.35 -10.84 -2.11
C HIS A 34 -7.00 -9.71 -3.10
N GLY A 35 -5.92 -8.98 -2.84
CA GLY A 35 -5.40 -7.92 -3.70
C GLY A 35 -6.13 -6.58 -3.57
N ASP A 36 -7.18 -6.52 -2.77
CA ASP A 36 -7.96 -5.32 -2.45
C ASP A 36 -8.59 -5.42 -1.05
N LEU A 37 -7.82 -5.95 -0.10
CA LEU A 37 -8.31 -6.21 1.26
C LEU A 37 -8.27 -4.93 2.09
N TRP A 38 -9.40 -4.25 2.14
CA TRP A 38 -9.65 -3.11 3.00
C TRP A 38 -10.96 -3.29 3.76
N PHE A 39 -11.23 -2.46 4.76
CA PHE A 39 -12.38 -2.68 5.66
C PHE A 39 -13.74 -2.68 4.96
N GLY A 40 -13.89 -2.00 3.82
CA GLY A 40 -15.12 -2.03 3.03
C GLY A 40 -15.44 -3.40 2.41
N ASN A 41 -14.42 -4.25 2.26
CA ASN A 41 -14.56 -5.61 1.72
C ASN A 41 -14.65 -6.69 2.80
N ILE A 42 -14.70 -6.29 4.09
CA ILE A 42 -14.82 -7.16 5.25
C ILE A 42 -16.21 -7.02 5.85
N LEU A 43 -16.98 -8.10 5.82
CA LEU A 43 -18.32 -8.12 6.40
C LEU A 43 -18.24 -8.62 7.85
N VAL A 44 -18.90 -7.92 8.75
CA VAL A 44 -19.05 -8.30 10.15
C VAL A 44 -20.52 -8.45 10.52
N ASN A 45 -20.81 -9.35 11.44
CA ASN A 45 -22.15 -9.51 11.98
C ASN A 45 -22.44 -8.48 13.08
N HIS A 46 -23.64 -8.54 13.67
CA HIS A 46 -24.06 -7.61 14.75
C HIS A 46 -23.22 -7.73 16.04
N GLN A 47 -22.50 -8.83 16.20
CA GLN A 47 -21.58 -9.08 17.32
C GLN A 47 -20.17 -8.58 17.05
N GLY A 48 -19.89 -8.06 15.82
CA GLY A 48 -18.56 -7.63 15.41
C GLY A 48 -17.66 -8.79 14.95
N GLU A 49 -18.21 -9.97 14.72
CA GLU A 49 -17.46 -11.14 14.25
C GLU A 49 -17.38 -11.15 12.72
N LEU A 50 -16.27 -11.64 12.17
CA LEU A 50 -16.10 -11.80 10.73
C LEU A 50 -17.21 -12.70 10.16
N SER A 51 -17.96 -12.16 9.21
CA SER A 51 -19.07 -12.85 8.53
C SER A 51 -18.71 -13.23 7.09
N GLY A 52 -17.80 -12.48 6.46
CA GLY A 52 -17.34 -12.78 5.11
C GLY A 52 -16.34 -11.74 4.58
N ILE A 53 -15.76 -12.08 3.45
CA ILE A 53 -14.92 -11.18 2.64
C ILE A 53 -15.54 -11.18 1.24
N ILE A 54 -15.63 -10.02 0.61
CA ILE A 54 -16.25 -9.81 -0.71
C ILE A 54 -15.29 -9.09 -1.65
N ASP A 55 -15.66 -9.01 -2.93
CA ASP A 55 -14.95 -8.28 -3.99
C ASP A 55 -13.54 -8.86 -4.31
N PHE A 56 -13.55 -10.11 -4.78
CA PHE A 56 -12.34 -10.84 -5.17
C PHE A 56 -11.84 -10.52 -6.59
N ASP A 57 -12.20 -9.39 -7.17
CA ASP A 57 -11.86 -9.04 -8.57
C ASP A 57 -10.34 -8.87 -8.80
N ARG A 58 -9.56 -8.64 -7.72
CA ARG A 58 -8.11 -8.46 -7.77
C ARG A 58 -7.30 -9.63 -7.22
N ILE A 59 -7.92 -10.78 -7.08
CA ILE A 59 -7.25 -11.97 -6.53
C ILE A 59 -5.96 -12.29 -7.29
N ALA A 60 -4.90 -12.55 -6.55
CA ALA A 60 -3.57 -12.83 -7.11
C ALA A 60 -2.80 -13.86 -6.30
N LEU A 61 -1.87 -14.57 -6.95
CA LEU A 61 -0.83 -15.33 -6.27
C LEU A 61 0.37 -14.41 -6.03
N ALA A 62 0.51 -13.94 -4.79
CA ALA A 62 1.54 -13.00 -4.39
C ALA A 62 2.08 -13.35 -2.99
N PRO A 63 3.22 -12.80 -2.57
CA PRO A 63 3.64 -12.88 -1.17
C PRO A 63 2.61 -12.21 -0.24
N ALA A 64 2.51 -12.67 1.01
CA ALA A 64 1.50 -12.19 1.97
C ALA A 64 1.58 -10.68 2.25
N ASP A 65 2.77 -10.10 2.18
CA ASP A 65 2.99 -8.67 2.33
C ASP A 65 2.35 -7.80 1.22
N TYR A 66 1.92 -8.41 0.12
CA TYR A 66 1.10 -7.73 -0.90
C TYR A 66 -0.23 -7.22 -0.34
N GLU A 67 -0.84 -7.93 0.62
CA GLU A 67 -2.07 -7.48 1.30
C GLU A 67 -1.81 -6.31 2.24
N LEU A 68 -0.61 -6.25 2.85
CA LEU A 68 -0.26 -5.14 3.75
C LEU A 68 -0.25 -3.80 3.06
N ASP A 69 0.15 -3.74 1.81
CA ASP A 69 0.25 -2.49 1.07
C ASP A 69 -1.11 -1.77 0.97
N MET A 70 -2.21 -2.51 0.76
CA MET A 70 -3.57 -1.94 0.78
C MET A 70 -3.96 -1.46 2.19
N LEU A 71 -3.66 -2.24 3.23
CA LEU A 71 -3.95 -1.86 4.61
C LEU A 71 -3.15 -0.62 5.03
N LEU A 72 -1.89 -0.51 4.59
CA LEU A 72 -1.07 0.67 4.84
C LEU A 72 -1.63 1.93 4.18
N ARG A 73 -2.17 1.83 2.98
CA ARG A 73 -2.84 2.96 2.32
C ARG A 73 -4.05 3.42 3.13
N PHE A 74 -4.91 2.50 3.54
CA PHE A 74 -6.03 2.81 4.41
C PHE A 74 -5.57 3.46 5.72
N TRP A 75 -4.47 2.99 6.28
CA TRP A 75 -3.92 3.49 7.53
C TRP A 75 -3.38 4.90 7.42
N ASN A 76 -2.57 5.15 6.39
CA ASN A 76 -1.93 6.45 6.17
C ASN A 76 -2.87 7.50 5.62
N TYR A 77 -3.91 7.09 4.89
CA TYR A 77 -4.83 7.98 4.16
C TYR A 77 -6.28 7.53 4.31
N PRO A 78 -6.80 7.41 5.56
CA PRO A 78 -8.15 6.89 5.78
C PRO A 78 -9.23 7.74 5.11
N TRP A 79 -9.01 9.05 4.94
CA TRP A 79 -9.93 9.93 4.23
C TRP A 79 -10.20 9.52 2.77
N ASN A 80 -9.26 8.84 2.11
CA ASN A 80 -9.45 8.34 0.74
C ASN A 80 -10.39 7.13 0.65
N PHE A 81 -10.80 6.57 1.80
CA PHE A 81 -11.60 5.34 1.90
C PHE A 81 -12.92 5.55 2.62
N VAL A 82 -13.24 6.77 3.00
CA VAL A 82 -14.50 7.14 3.64
C VAL A 82 -15.30 8.07 2.74
N PRO A 83 -16.63 8.15 2.91
CA PRO A 83 -17.44 9.15 2.23
C PRO A 83 -16.96 10.57 2.53
N GLU A 84 -17.09 11.49 1.56
CA GLU A 84 -16.66 12.90 1.65
C GLU A 84 -17.10 13.59 2.97
N GLN A 85 -18.29 13.26 3.48
CA GLN A 85 -18.83 13.82 4.72
C GLN A 85 -18.05 13.41 5.98
N LEU A 86 -17.22 12.37 5.88
CA LEU A 86 -16.42 11.83 6.98
C LEU A 86 -14.93 12.14 6.83
N GLU A 87 -14.48 12.72 5.73
CA GLU A 87 -13.06 12.98 5.46
C GLU A 87 -12.42 13.87 6.54
N GLU A 88 -13.14 14.90 7.01
CA GLU A 88 -12.65 15.77 8.10
C GLU A 88 -12.47 15.01 9.43
N THR A 89 -13.23 13.94 9.64
CA THR A 89 -13.13 13.11 10.85
C THR A 89 -11.94 12.16 10.79
N TYR A 90 -11.57 11.74 9.57
CA TYR A 90 -10.52 10.75 9.31
C TYR A 90 -9.35 11.39 8.55
N ASN A 91 -9.02 12.65 8.83
CA ASN A 91 -7.97 13.41 8.16
C ASN A 91 -6.55 13.14 8.70
N ASP A 92 -6.44 12.36 9.77
CA ASP A 92 -5.17 11.93 10.36
C ASP A 92 -4.95 10.41 10.16
N PRO A 93 -3.70 9.95 10.07
CA PRO A 93 -3.41 8.52 10.09
C PRO A 93 -4.03 7.82 11.29
N LEU A 94 -4.51 6.61 11.08
CA LEU A 94 -5.12 5.82 12.14
C LEU A 94 -4.07 5.36 13.19
N ASP A 95 -4.53 4.97 14.38
CA ASP A 95 -3.64 4.42 15.40
C ASP A 95 -3.04 3.08 14.93
N ILE A 96 -1.73 3.02 14.94
CA ILE A 96 -0.95 1.85 14.50
C ILE A 96 -1.19 0.60 15.34
N PHE A 97 -1.76 0.76 16.54
CA PHE A 97 -1.98 -0.35 17.48
C PHE A 97 -2.68 -1.55 16.86
N LEU A 98 -3.68 -1.31 15.99
CA LEU A 98 -4.41 -2.39 15.31
C LEU A 98 -3.61 -3.01 14.15
N LEU A 99 -2.74 -2.25 13.53
CA LEU A 99 -1.94 -2.72 12.40
C LEU A 99 -0.74 -3.56 12.84
N LYS A 100 -0.17 -3.27 14.02
CA LYS A 100 1.03 -3.93 14.52
C LYS A 100 0.96 -5.46 14.52
N PRO A 101 -0.09 -6.13 15.03
CA PRO A 101 -0.19 -7.58 14.98
C PRO A 101 -0.21 -8.14 13.55
N ILE A 102 -0.79 -7.39 12.60
CA ILE A 102 -0.84 -7.79 11.19
C ILE A 102 0.54 -7.68 10.56
N LEU A 103 1.27 -6.59 10.86
CA LEU A 103 2.65 -6.40 10.43
C LEU A 103 3.55 -7.52 10.95
N GLU A 104 3.49 -7.84 12.24
CA GLU A 104 4.25 -8.91 12.86
C GLU A 104 3.97 -10.27 12.20
N LEU A 105 2.70 -10.56 11.89
CA LEU A 105 2.30 -11.79 11.21
C LEU A 105 2.86 -11.87 9.78
N CYS A 106 2.83 -10.78 9.04
CA CYS A 106 3.28 -10.73 7.65
C CYS A 106 4.80 -10.57 7.52
N GLN A 107 5.43 -9.94 8.50
CA GLN A 107 6.88 -9.79 8.56
C GLN A 107 7.57 -11.17 8.62
N GLY A 108 7.10 -12.06 9.49
CA GLY A 108 7.69 -13.38 9.67
C GLY A 108 9.16 -13.29 10.05
N ASP A 109 10.04 -13.78 9.17
CA ASP A 109 11.51 -13.78 9.32
C ASP A 109 12.22 -12.60 8.63
N LEU A 110 11.46 -11.67 8.02
CA LEU A 110 12.05 -10.49 7.37
C LEU A 110 12.58 -9.48 8.39
N SER A 111 13.72 -8.87 8.10
CA SER A 111 14.13 -7.67 8.81
C SER A 111 13.20 -6.49 8.47
N GLU A 112 13.12 -5.51 9.37
CA GLU A 112 12.35 -4.27 9.14
C GLU A 112 12.77 -3.56 7.84
N GLU A 113 14.06 -3.53 7.55
CA GLU A 113 14.62 -2.91 6.33
C GLU A 113 14.12 -3.62 5.06
N VAL A 114 14.12 -4.95 5.05
CA VAL A 114 13.64 -5.74 3.92
C VAL A 114 12.14 -5.57 3.75
N LEU A 115 11.36 -5.61 4.82
CA LEU A 115 9.91 -5.39 4.76
C LEU A 115 9.59 -3.97 4.26
N SER A 116 10.29 -2.94 4.78
CA SER A 116 10.12 -1.56 4.33
C SER A 116 10.42 -1.38 2.83
N ALA A 117 11.51 -2.00 2.35
CA ALA A 117 11.86 -1.97 0.93
C ALA A 117 10.79 -2.63 0.05
N ARG A 118 10.25 -3.78 0.50
CA ARG A 118 9.19 -4.50 -0.20
C ARG A 118 7.90 -3.69 -0.29
N LEU A 119 7.46 -3.13 0.83
CA LEU A 119 6.25 -2.29 0.90
C LEU A 119 6.41 -1.02 0.04
N SER A 120 7.60 -0.40 0.07
CA SER A 120 7.90 0.76 -0.79
C SER A 120 7.87 0.39 -2.28
N ALA A 121 8.37 -0.79 -2.65
CA ALA A 121 8.32 -1.26 -4.04
C ALA A 121 6.88 -1.53 -4.50
N LEU A 122 6.04 -2.14 -3.66
CA LEU A 122 4.63 -2.40 -3.95
C LEU A 122 3.85 -1.09 -4.13
N GLU A 123 4.04 -0.14 -3.21
CA GLU A 123 3.42 1.17 -3.32
C GLU A 123 3.88 1.95 -4.55
N LEU A 124 5.17 1.88 -4.92
CA LEU A 124 5.66 2.52 -6.13
C LEU A 124 4.96 1.96 -7.39
N VAL A 125 4.80 0.64 -7.47
CA VAL A 125 4.04 0.01 -8.57
C VAL A 125 2.60 0.52 -8.61
N TYR A 126 1.95 0.60 -7.46
CA TYR A 126 0.59 1.12 -7.36
C TYR A 126 0.49 2.56 -7.84
N ARG A 127 1.39 3.45 -7.39
CA ARG A 127 1.42 4.87 -7.82
C ARG A 127 1.68 5.02 -9.30
N LEU A 128 2.60 4.26 -9.87
CA LEU A 128 2.83 4.24 -11.32
C LEU A 128 1.56 3.84 -12.09
N ASN A 129 0.81 2.86 -11.59
CA ASN A 129 -0.46 2.47 -12.17
C ASN A 129 -1.53 3.58 -12.08
N LEU A 130 -1.61 4.29 -10.96
CA LEU A 130 -2.52 5.43 -10.81
C LEU A 130 -2.18 6.54 -11.80
N VAL A 131 -0.91 6.92 -11.90
CA VAL A 131 -0.48 7.94 -12.86
C VAL A 131 -0.76 7.52 -14.29
N SER A 132 -0.56 6.23 -14.62
CA SER A 132 -0.88 5.70 -15.95
C SER A 132 -2.36 5.82 -16.30
N ARG A 133 -3.26 5.73 -15.31
CA ARG A 133 -4.71 5.77 -15.51
C ARG A 133 -5.29 7.17 -15.43
N PHE A 134 -4.81 7.99 -14.51
CA PHE A 134 -5.43 9.27 -14.12
C PHE A 134 -4.56 10.48 -14.43
N GLY A 135 -3.33 10.26 -14.85
CA GLY A 135 -2.37 11.32 -15.13
C GLY A 135 -1.57 11.75 -13.91
N TRP A 136 -0.64 12.68 -14.15
CA TRP A 136 0.23 13.26 -13.14
C TRP A 136 -0.41 14.49 -12.50
N ASN A 137 -0.26 14.65 -11.17
CA ASN A 137 -0.65 15.83 -10.41
C ASN A 137 0.33 16.09 -9.25
N ASP A 138 0.18 17.21 -8.54
CA ASP A 138 1.08 17.61 -7.46
C ASP A 138 0.97 16.69 -6.23
N GLU A 139 -0.21 16.15 -5.95
CA GLU A 139 -0.41 15.17 -4.88
C GLU A 139 0.39 13.89 -5.14
N ASN A 140 0.39 13.43 -6.41
CA ASN A 140 1.23 12.31 -6.79
C ASN A 140 2.72 12.60 -6.57
N ALA A 141 3.18 13.84 -6.78
CA ALA A 141 4.58 14.21 -6.59
C ALA A 141 5.06 13.96 -5.15
N GLU A 142 4.31 14.45 -4.16
CA GLU A 142 4.63 14.27 -2.75
C GLU A 142 4.66 12.78 -2.36
N MET A 143 3.69 12.02 -2.84
CA MET A 143 3.61 10.59 -2.58
C MET A 143 4.79 9.82 -3.16
N PHE A 144 5.18 10.14 -4.39
CA PHE A 144 6.36 9.54 -5.00
C PHE A 144 7.63 9.87 -4.23
N ASP A 145 7.81 11.12 -3.80
CA ASP A 145 8.98 11.52 -3.02
C ASP A 145 9.06 10.74 -1.69
N ARG A 146 7.95 10.53 -0.98
CA ARG A 146 7.90 9.70 0.24
C ARG A 146 8.27 8.24 -0.03
N VAL A 147 7.69 7.65 -1.06
CA VAL A 147 7.95 6.24 -1.41
C VAL A 147 9.42 6.06 -1.82
N LEU A 148 9.94 6.95 -2.66
CA LEU A 148 11.32 6.90 -3.14
C LEU A 148 12.36 7.16 -2.04
N ALA A 149 11.98 7.90 -0.98
CA ALA A 149 12.79 8.08 0.22
C ALA A 149 12.79 6.84 1.14
N GLY A 150 11.96 5.83 0.86
CA GLY A 150 11.77 4.68 1.74
C GLY A 150 10.93 5.00 2.99
N ASP A 151 10.24 6.14 3.00
CA ASP A 151 9.46 6.63 4.13
C ASP A 151 8.02 6.10 4.15
N TRP A 152 7.65 5.25 3.18
CA TRP A 152 6.28 4.73 3.07
C TRP A 152 5.83 3.97 4.32
N ALA A 153 6.67 3.06 4.81
CA ALA A 153 6.39 2.26 6.00
C ALA A 153 7.07 2.78 7.27
N LYS A 154 7.71 3.97 7.22
CA LYS A 154 8.45 4.53 8.34
C LYS A 154 7.54 4.87 9.52
N GLY A 155 7.93 4.41 10.71
CA GLY A 155 7.15 4.57 11.94
C GLY A 155 6.02 3.53 12.09
N LEU A 156 5.85 2.64 11.12
CA LEU A 156 4.93 1.52 11.15
C LEU A 156 5.63 0.19 11.50
N ILE A 157 6.91 0.16 11.22
CA ILE A 157 7.80 -0.98 11.47
C ILE A 157 8.82 -0.59 12.52
#